data_ae5d36eee140e15127a2b123523c7c01
#
_entry.id   ae5d36eee140e15127a2b123523c7c01
#
_cell.length_a   1.000
_cell.length_b   1.000
_cell.length_c   1.000
_cell.angle_alpha   90.00
_cell.angle_beta   90.00
_cell.angle_gamma   90.00
#
_symmetry.space_group_name_H-M   'P 1'
#
loop_
_entity.id
_entity.type
_entity.pdbx_description
1 polymer ?
#
loop_
_entity_poly.entity_id
_entity_poly.type
_entity_poly.pdbx_seq_one_letter_code
_entity_poly.pdbx_strand_id
1 'polypeptide(L)'
;NRYDLVLLGLILEHERSGYDIITQVRERELDRWANLSTSTIYNRLATLERNGNILGREERDGNRPERTVYNITDKGKDVLRKEVLKHLTGFNDDPRTLGFAFLYAAENKELIRSLEAHERRLMQEVENLEKMIAEEPKPTLYPEGPFLNCMSRDHILVELKYVRAAIGILRDPIR
;
A
#
# COMPACT_ATOMS: atom_id res chain seq x y z
N ASN A 1 10.98 3.61 -4.60
CA ASN A 1 10.39 3.59 -3.27
C ASN A 1 8.86 3.69 -3.38
N ARG A 2 8.12 2.76 -2.76
CA ARG A 2 6.63 2.71 -2.86
C ARG A 2 5.92 4.03 -2.52
N TYR A 3 6.48 4.83 -1.62
CA TYR A 3 5.93 6.14 -1.29
C TYR A 3 6.06 7.14 -2.45
N ASP A 4 7.22 7.16 -3.10
CA ASP A 4 7.47 8.04 -4.24
C ASP A 4 6.58 7.67 -5.43
N LEU A 5 6.33 6.37 -5.64
CA LEU A 5 5.41 5.89 -6.66
C LEU A 5 4.00 6.46 -6.45
N VAL A 6 3.45 6.37 -5.23
CA VAL A 6 2.12 6.91 -4.93
C VAL A 6 2.08 8.43 -5.10
N LEU A 7 3.03 9.16 -4.50
CA LEU A 7 3.02 10.62 -4.51
C LEU A 7 3.22 11.19 -5.93
N LEU A 8 4.20 10.66 -6.67
CA LEU A 8 4.45 11.09 -8.05
C LEU A 8 3.30 10.72 -8.98
N GLY A 9 2.67 9.56 -8.76
CA GLY A 9 1.48 9.14 -9.49
C GLY A 9 0.33 10.12 -9.31
N LEU A 10 -0.01 10.46 -8.06
CA LEU A 10 -1.08 11.42 -7.75
C LEU A 10 -0.81 12.83 -8.32
N ILE A 11 0.45 13.29 -8.29
CA ILE A 11 0.85 14.60 -8.83
C ILE A 11 0.87 14.58 -10.37
N LEU A 12 1.15 13.43 -10.99
CA LEU A 12 1.11 13.29 -12.45
C LEU A 12 -0.33 13.43 -12.98
N GLU A 13 -1.32 12.92 -12.27
CA GLU A 13 -2.73 13.04 -12.66
C GLU A 13 -3.19 14.49 -12.68
N HIS A 14 -2.88 15.25 -11.62
CA HIS A 14 -3.21 16.68 -11.47
C HIS A 14 -2.23 17.34 -10.50
N GLU A 15 -1.98 18.63 -10.65
CA GLU A 15 -1.32 19.47 -9.65
C GLU A 15 -2.10 19.36 -8.31
N ARG A 16 -1.38 19.15 -7.21
CA ARG A 16 -2.01 18.92 -5.89
C ARG A 16 -1.23 19.58 -4.77
N SER A 17 -1.95 20.09 -3.78
CA SER A 17 -1.32 20.46 -2.50
C SER A 17 -1.08 19.21 -1.64
N GLY A 18 -0.24 19.34 -0.60
CA GLY A 18 -0.03 18.26 0.37
C GLY A 18 -1.33 17.80 1.02
N TYR A 19 -2.26 18.70 1.27
CA TYR A 19 -3.59 18.39 1.80
C TYR A 19 -4.44 17.57 0.81
N ASP A 20 -4.45 17.98 -0.47
CA ASP A 20 -5.17 17.26 -1.52
C ASP A 20 -4.62 15.84 -1.70
N ILE A 21 -3.29 15.67 -1.61
CA ILE A 21 -2.64 14.36 -1.67
C ILE A 21 -3.10 13.47 -0.49
N ILE A 22 -3.13 13.99 0.74
CA ILE A 22 -3.60 13.25 1.91
C ILE A 22 -5.06 12.82 1.72
N THR A 23 -5.90 13.71 1.21
CA THR A 23 -7.31 13.41 0.92
C THR A 23 -7.42 12.28 -0.10
N GLN A 24 -6.67 12.35 -1.21
CA GLN A 24 -6.69 11.30 -2.23
C GLN A 24 -6.14 9.96 -1.74
N VAL A 25 -5.10 9.98 -0.91
CA VAL A 25 -4.56 8.74 -0.29
C VAL A 25 -5.65 8.04 0.54
N ARG A 26 -6.46 8.80 1.29
CA ARG A 26 -7.55 8.25 2.11
C ARG A 26 -8.74 7.81 1.27
N GLU A 27 -9.21 8.64 0.34
CA GLU A 27 -10.37 8.34 -0.51
C GLU A 27 -10.17 7.11 -1.38
N ARG A 28 -8.93 6.86 -1.83
CA ARG A 28 -8.55 5.70 -2.64
C ARG A 28 -7.95 4.56 -1.83
N GLU A 29 -7.94 4.66 -0.51
CA GLU A 29 -7.36 3.67 0.41
C GLU A 29 -5.90 3.28 0.06
N LEU A 30 -5.13 4.21 -0.51
CA LEU A 30 -3.74 3.94 -0.94
C LEU A 30 -2.79 3.71 0.25
N ASP A 31 -3.16 4.14 1.44
CA ASP A 31 -2.47 3.86 2.70
C ASP A 31 -2.47 2.37 3.06
N ARG A 32 -3.47 1.59 2.62
CA ARG A 32 -3.48 0.12 2.75
C ARG A 32 -2.28 -0.54 2.05
N TRP A 33 -1.86 0.04 0.93
CA TRP A 33 -0.80 -0.51 0.08
C TRP A 33 0.60 0.03 0.42
N ALA A 34 0.67 1.27 0.89
CA ALA A 34 1.93 1.98 1.09
C ALA A 34 2.23 2.36 2.55
N ASN A 35 1.28 2.15 3.49
CA ASN A 35 1.40 2.55 4.89
C ASN A 35 1.83 4.03 5.04
N LEU A 36 1.10 4.94 4.36
CA LEU A 36 1.40 6.37 4.26
C LEU A 36 0.76 7.16 5.40
N SER A 37 1.56 7.57 6.38
CA SER A 37 1.13 8.56 7.37
C SER A 37 1.22 9.99 6.83
N THR A 38 0.46 10.91 7.40
CA THR A 38 0.51 12.34 7.05
C THR A 38 1.94 12.90 7.14
N SER A 39 2.68 12.57 8.19
CA SER A 39 4.08 13.00 8.36
C SER A 39 4.99 12.40 7.29
N THR A 40 4.78 11.14 6.91
CA THR A 40 5.52 10.50 5.82
C THR A 40 5.29 11.22 4.50
N ILE A 41 4.04 11.59 4.20
CA ILE A 41 3.69 12.33 2.98
C ILE A 41 4.46 13.64 2.90
N TYR A 42 4.39 14.49 3.92
CA TYR A 42 5.09 15.79 3.92
C TYR A 42 6.61 15.64 3.83
N ASN A 43 7.21 14.72 4.59
CA ASN A 43 8.65 14.47 4.52
C ASN A 43 9.10 13.98 3.14
N ARG A 44 8.27 13.16 2.48
CA ARG A 44 8.58 12.69 1.12
C ARG A 44 8.40 13.77 0.08
N LEU A 45 7.36 14.61 0.16
CA LEU A 45 7.18 15.77 -0.72
C LEU A 45 8.39 16.70 -0.66
N ALA A 46 8.85 17.08 0.53
CA ALA A 46 10.05 17.89 0.70
C ALA A 46 11.31 17.23 0.09
N THR A 47 11.42 15.91 0.20
CA THR A 47 12.54 15.17 -0.40
C THR A 47 12.45 15.13 -1.93
N LEU A 48 11.25 14.89 -2.49
CA LEU A 48 11.02 14.87 -3.93
C LEU A 48 11.29 16.25 -4.57
N GLU A 49 10.88 17.31 -3.90
CA GLU A 49 11.13 18.69 -4.32
C GLU A 49 12.62 19.02 -4.28
N ARG A 50 13.31 18.76 -3.17
CA ARG A 50 14.77 18.94 -3.04
C ARG A 50 15.54 18.18 -4.11
N ASN A 51 15.06 17.01 -4.50
CA ASN A 51 15.65 16.20 -5.56
C ASN A 51 15.25 16.67 -6.98
N GLY A 52 14.40 17.68 -7.10
CA GLY A 52 13.94 18.22 -8.38
C GLY A 52 12.98 17.28 -9.14
N ASN A 53 12.31 16.36 -8.46
CA ASN A 53 11.31 15.46 -9.06
C ASN A 53 9.93 16.12 -9.16
N ILE A 54 9.65 17.07 -8.27
CA ILE A 54 8.47 17.93 -8.29
C ILE A 54 8.89 19.37 -8.07
N LEU A 55 8.02 20.30 -8.46
CA LEU A 55 8.16 21.73 -8.19
C LEU A 55 6.97 22.20 -7.39
N GLY A 56 7.23 22.81 -6.24
CA GLY A 56 6.24 23.50 -5.43
C GLY A 56 6.03 24.93 -5.91
N ARG A 57 4.78 25.35 -5.98
CA ARG A 57 4.36 26.73 -6.22
C ARG A 57 3.45 27.17 -5.09
N GLU A 58 3.79 28.29 -4.48
CA GLU A 58 2.90 28.90 -3.49
C GLU A 58 1.65 29.45 -4.18
N GLU A 59 0.49 29.10 -3.66
CA GLU A 59 -0.81 29.51 -4.17
C GLU A 59 -1.64 30.08 -3.03
N ARG A 60 -2.20 31.27 -3.28
CA ARG A 60 -3.11 31.93 -2.36
C ARG A 60 -4.49 32.07 -3.01
N ASP A 61 -5.46 31.39 -2.48
CA ASP A 61 -6.84 31.45 -2.95
C ASP A 61 -7.68 32.33 -2.00
N GLY A 62 -7.75 33.60 -2.33
CA GLY A 62 -8.52 34.60 -1.58
C GLY A 62 -8.08 34.73 -0.11
N ASN A 63 -8.99 34.48 0.83
CA ASN A 63 -8.73 34.55 2.29
C ASN A 63 -8.26 33.23 2.91
N ARG A 64 -8.00 32.19 2.10
CA ARG A 64 -7.49 30.92 2.60
C ARG A 64 -6.01 30.99 2.94
N PRO A 65 -5.52 30.17 3.87
CA PRO A 65 -4.11 30.04 4.14
C PRO A 65 -3.32 29.70 2.85
N GLU A 66 -2.14 30.29 2.73
CA GLU A 66 -1.20 29.98 1.66
C GLU A 66 -0.87 28.49 1.64
N ARG A 67 -0.90 27.88 0.46
CA ARG A 67 -0.63 26.45 0.27
C ARG A 67 0.38 26.24 -0.84
N THR A 68 1.24 25.24 -0.67
CA THR A 68 2.14 24.82 -1.75
C THR A 68 1.43 23.78 -2.61
N VAL A 69 1.31 24.05 -3.90
CA VAL A 69 0.79 23.13 -4.92
C VAL A 69 1.97 22.58 -5.72
N TYR A 70 2.02 21.26 -5.84
CA TYR A 70 3.12 20.54 -6.48
C TYR A 70 2.77 20.12 -7.91
N ASN A 71 3.74 20.25 -8.80
CA ASN A 71 3.69 19.74 -10.16
C ASN A 71 4.88 18.79 -10.41
N ILE A 72 4.69 17.75 -11.20
CA ILE A 72 5.73 16.78 -11.52
C ILE A 72 6.65 17.33 -12.60
N THR A 73 7.97 17.16 -12.44
CA THR A 73 8.96 17.48 -13.46
C THR A 73 9.18 16.30 -14.42
N ASP A 74 9.86 16.52 -15.54
CA ASP A 74 10.25 15.44 -16.44
C ASP A 74 11.17 14.43 -15.75
N LYS A 75 12.05 14.89 -14.86
CA LYS A 75 12.84 14.03 -13.98
C LYS A 75 11.95 13.18 -13.07
N GLY A 76 10.89 13.76 -12.50
CA GLY A 76 9.92 13.05 -11.67
C GLY A 76 9.15 11.99 -12.45
N LYS A 77 8.74 12.28 -13.70
CA LYS A 77 8.10 11.32 -14.60
C LYS A 77 9.01 10.12 -14.89
N ASP A 78 10.30 10.37 -15.14
CA ASP A 78 11.29 9.29 -15.34
C ASP A 78 11.49 8.44 -14.09
N VAL A 79 11.53 9.05 -12.91
CA VAL A 79 11.59 8.31 -11.63
C VAL A 79 10.34 7.47 -11.44
N LEU A 80 9.15 8.04 -11.65
CA LEU A 80 7.88 7.33 -11.54
C LEU A 80 7.84 6.12 -12.47
N ARG A 81 8.18 6.32 -13.75
CA ARG A 81 8.22 5.23 -14.74
C ARG A 81 9.13 4.07 -14.29
N LYS A 82 10.32 4.38 -13.79
CA LYS A 82 11.26 3.37 -13.30
C LYS A 82 10.72 2.63 -12.07
N GLU A 83 10.10 3.35 -11.13
CA GLU A 83 9.50 2.74 -9.93
C GLU A 83 8.30 1.85 -10.28
N VAL A 84 7.44 2.26 -11.22
CA VAL A 84 6.33 1.41 -11.72
C VAL A 84 6.87 0.10 -12.28
N LEU A 85 7.82 0.17 -13.22
CA LEU A 85 8.39 -1.03 -13.84
C LEU A 85 9.05 -1.96 -12.80
N LYS A 86 9.78 -1.39 -11.84
CA LYS A 86 10.41 -2.13 -10.75
C LYS A 86 9.39 -2.87 -9.88
N HIS A 87 8.28 -2.20 -9.53
CA HIS A 87 7.25 -2.81 -8.67
C HIS A 87 6.39 -3.83 -9.41
N LEU A 88 6.20 -3.68 -10.73
CA LEU A 88 5.49 -4.67 -11.55
C LEU A 88 6.28 -5.98 -11.72
N THR A 89 7.60 -5.92 -11.75
CA THR A 89 8.45 -7.07 -12.08
C THR A 89 9.37 -7.48 -10.93
N GLY A 90 9.35 -6.74 -9.82
CA GLY A 90 10.20 -7.01 -8.66
C GLY A 90 9.74 -8.25 -7.88
N PHE A 91 10.69 -9.05 -7.41
CA PHE A 91 10.44 -10.02 -6.36
C PHE A 91 10.15 -9.25 -5.06
N ASN A 92 8.98 -9.45 -4.49
CA ASN A 92 8.67 -8.91 -3.17
C ASN A 92 9.27 -9.84 -2.11
N ASP A 93 10.32 -9.38 -1.43
CA ASP A 93 10.77 -9.98 -0.18
C ASP A 93 9.67 -9.75 0.87
N ASP A 94 8.84 -10.76 1.10
CA ASP A 94 7.85 -10.74 2.15
C ASP A 94 8.54 -10.97 3.51
N PRO A 95 8.55 -9.98 4.43
CA PRO A 95 9.18 -10.12 5.75
C PRO A 95 8.66 -11.31 6.55
N ARG A 96 7.44 -11.79 6.25
CA ARG A 96 6.82 -12.95 6.89
C ARG A 96 7.57 -14.25 6.58
N THR A 97 8.23 -14.34 5.42
CA THR A 97 9.07 -15.49 5.05
C THR A 97 10.18 -15.72 6.10
N LEU A 98 10.76 -14.64 6.63
CA LEU A 98 11.75 -14.74 7.72
C LEU A 98 11.10 -15.24 9.01
N GLY A 99 9.89 -14.82 9.34
CA GLY A 99 9.16 -15.34 10.49
C GLY A 99 8.95 -16.86 10.41
N PHE A 100 8.56 -17.36 9.24
CA PHE A 100 8.42 -18.81 9.02
C PHE A 100 9.76 -19.56 9.03
N ALA A 101 10.85 -18.94 8.58
CA ALA A 101 12.18 -19.55 8.62
C ALA A 101 12.72 -19.75 10.06
N PHE A 102 12.22 -18.96 11.02
CA PHE A 102 12.71 -18.95 12.41
C PHE A 102 11.63 -19.36 13.44
N LEU A 103 10.67 -20.19 13.07
CA LEU A 103 9.62 -20.69 13.99
C LEU A 103 10.17 -21.33 15.26
N TYR A 104 11.36 -21.95 15.19
CA TYR A 104 12.01 -22.57 16.35
C TYR A 104 12.42 -21.56 17.46
N ALA A 105 12.36 -20.26 17.20
CA ALA A 105 12.72 -19.23 18.19
C ALA A 105 11.62 -18.96 19.23
N ALA A 106 10.45 -19.56 19.11
CA ALA A 106 9.34 -19.41 20.05
C ALA A 106 8.64 -20.74 20.34
N GLU A 107 7.84 -20.80 21.41
CA GLU A 107 7.09 -22.00 21.77
C GLU A 107 5.92 -22.25 20.81
N ASN A 108 5.65 -23.51 20.45
CA ASN A 108 4.56 -23.87 19.54
C ASN A 108 3.21 -23.27 19.96
N LYS A 109 2.92 -23.24 21.26
CA LYS A 109 1.67 -22.68 21.78
C LYS A 109 1.53 -21.19 21.50
N GLU A 110 2.62 -20.44 21.59
CA GLU A 110 2.67 -19.01 21.29
C GLU A 110 2.55 -18.76 19.78
N LEU A 111 3.28 -19.53 18.97
CA LEU A 111 3.23 -19.48 17.51
C LEU A 111 1.80 -19.77 17.00
N ILE A 112 1.16 -20.84 17.50
CA ILE A 112 -0.21 -21.20 17.12
C ILE A 112 -1.19 -20.07 17.45
N ARG A 113 -1.14 -19.50 18.66
CA ARG A 113 -1.99 -18.36 19.01
C ARG A 113 -1.83 -17.17 18.09
N SER A 114 -0.57 -16.84 17.75
CA SER A 114 -0.24 -15.73 16.86
C SER A 114 -0.78 -15.98 15.45
N LEU A 115 -0.57 -17.19 14.92
CA LEU A 115 -1.04 -17.58 13.59
C LEU A 115 -2.56 -17.64 13.51
N GLU A 116 -3.25 -18.16 14.54
CA GLU A 116 -4.71 -18.18 14.61
C GLU A 116 -5.30 -16.75 14.68
N ALA A 117 -4.65 -15.85 15.42
CA ALA A 117 -5.05 -14.44 15.44
C ALA A 117 -4.84 -13.77 14.08
N HIS A 118 -3.78 -14.14 13.37
CA HIS A 118 -3.53 -13.67 12.01
C HIS A 118 -4.53 -14.24 11.00
N GLU A 119 -4.83 -15.54 11.09
CA GLU A 119 -5.87 -16.20 10.27
C GLU A 119 -7.21 -15.47 10.37
N ARG A 120 -7.66 -15.14 11.58
CA ARG A 120 -8.91 -14.39 11.77
C ARG A 120 -8.89 -13.01 11.08
N ARG A 121 -7.76 -12.30 11.17
CA ARG A 121 -7.60 -10.99 10.47
C ARG A 121 -7.65 -11.15 8.96
N LEU A 122 -6.98 -12.17 8.42
CA LEU A 122 -7.00 -12.43 6.98
C LEU A 122 -8.40 -12.80 6.50
N MET A 123 -9.14 -13.62 7.24
CA MET A 123 -10.53 -13.97 6.91
C MET A 123 -11.44 -12.75 6.89
N GLN A 124 -11.31 -11.86 7.88
CA GLN A 124 -12.07 -10.61 7.91
C GLN A 124 -11.76 -9.72 6.71
N GLU A 125 -10.49 -9.67 6.32
CA GLU A 125 -10.07 -8.86 5.17
C GLU A 125 -10.58 -9.45 3.85
N VAL A 126 -10.59 -10.76 3.70
CA VAL A 126 -11.24 -11.44 2.55
C VAL A 126 -12.71 -11.03 2.46
N GLU A 127 -13.45 -11.11 3.57
CA GLU A 127 -14.86 -10.72 3.61
C GLU A 127 -15.08 -9.25 3.22
N ASN A 128 -14.22 -8.35 3.69
CA ASN A 128 -14.27 -6.93 3.33
C ASN A 128 -14.05 -6.72 1.81
N LEU A 129 -13.02 -7.40 1.26
CA LEU A 129 -12.72 -7.30 -0.18
C LEU A 129 -13.83 -7.91 -1.03
N GLU A 130 -14.43 -9.03 -0.61
CA GLU A 130 -15.57 -9.64 -1.32
C GLU A 130 -16.78 -8.70 -1.36
N LYS A 131 -17.07 -7.99 -0.26
CA LYS A 131 -18.12 -6.94 -0.25
C LYS A 131 -17.80 -5.83 -1.24
N MET A 132 -16.56 -5.33 -1.26
CA MET A 132 -16.13 -4.28 -2.18
C MET A 132 -16.20 -4.73 -3.65
N ILE A 133 -15.88 -6.00 -3.93
CA ILE A 133 -15.94 -6.58 -5.28
C ILE A 133 -17.41 -6.78 -5.71
N ALA A 134 -18.30 -7.14 -4.78
CA ALA A 134 -19.72 -7.37 -5.06
C ALA A 134 -20.52 -6.07 -5.23
N GLU A 135 -20.06 -4.95 -4.66
CA GLU A 135 -20.66 -3.64 -4.93
C GLU A 135 -20.49 -3.31 -6.41
N GLU A 136 -21.62 -3.02 -7.11
CA GLU A 136 -21.57 -2.59 -8.52
C GLU A 136 -20.56 -1.45 -8.66
N PRO A 137 -19.64 -1.54 -9.64
CA PRO A 137 -18.65 -0.51 -9.82
C PRO A 137 -19.37 0.80 -10.16
N LYS A 138 -19.39 1.75 -9.22
CA LYS A 138 -19.67 3.14 -9.58
C LYS A 138 -18.70 3.48 -10.72
N PRO A 139 -19.13 4.21 -11.77
CA PRO A 139 -18.21 4.65 -12.80
C PRO A 139 -17.04 5.36 -12.12
N THR A 140 -15.95 4.61 -11.92
CA THR A 140 -14.79 5.09 -11.20
C THR A 140 -13.86 5.75 -12.21
N LEU A 141 -13.33 6.90 -11.87
CA LEU A 141 -12.19 7.50 -12.56
C LEU A 141 -10.96 6.52 -12.62
N TYR A 142 -11.05 5.38 -11.92
CA TYR A 142 -9.96 4.43 -11.69
C TYR A 142 -10.43 3.01 -12.00
N PRO A 143 -10.39 2.59 -13.29
CA PRO A 143 -10.84 1.26 -13.71
C PRO A 143 -10.01 0.11 -13.13
N GLU A 144 -8.81 0.40 -12.58
CA GLU A 144 -7.94 -0.58 -11.93
C GLU A 144 -8.41 -1.01 -10.53
N GLY A 145 -9.31 -0.28 -9.89
CA GLY A 145 -9.77 -0.58 -8.52
C GLY A 145 -10.33 -2.00 -8.35
N PRO A 146 -11.30 -2.44 -9.15
CA PRO A 146 -11.82 -3.81 -9.07
C PRO A 146 -10.76 -4.88 -9.30
N PHE A 147 -9.84 -4.66 -10.25
CA PHE A 147 -8.72 -5.56 -10.50
C PHE A 147 -7.80 -5.68 -9.27
N LEU A 148 -7.46 -4.55 -8.64
CA LEU A 148 -6.61 -4.54 -7.44
C LEU A 148 -7.28 -5.24 -6.26
N ASN A 149 -8.59 -5.07 -6.07
CA ASN A 149 -9.34 -5.75 -5.02
C ASN A 149 -9.36 -7.28 -5.23
N CYS A 150 -9.59 -7.75 -6.45
CA CYS A 150 -9.50 -9.18 -6.79
C CYS A 150 -8.10 -9.73 -6.55
N MET A 151 -7.06 -9.02 -7.02
CA MET A 151 -5.68 -9.44 -6.83
C MET A 151 -5.32 -9.54 -5.34
N SER A 152 -5.75 -8.57 -4.52
CA SER A 152 -5.51 -8.57 -3.07
C SER A 152 -6.20 -9.72 -2.37
N ARG A 153 -7.48 -9.97 -2.68
CA ARG A 153 -8.22 -11.12 -2.15
C ARG A 153 -7.48 -12.43 -2.45
N ASP A 154 -7.06 -12.62 -3.68
CA ASP A 154 -6.41 -13.87 -4.10
C ASP A 154 -5.05 -14.06 -3.41
N HIS A 155 -4.27 -12.98 -3.22
CA HIS A 155 -3.05 -13.03 -2.41
C HIS A 155 -3.32 -13.42 -0.96
N ILE A 156 -4.36 -12.87 -0.34
CA ILE A 156 -4.74 -13.20 1.04
C ILE A 156 -5.22 -14.66 1.13
N LEU A 157 -5.95 -15.17 0.15
CA LEU A 157 -6.37 -16.57 0.11
C LEU A 157 -5.18 -17.53 0.02
N VAL A 158 -4.17 -17.17 -0.76
CA VAL A 158 -2.90 -17.92 -0.80
C VAL A 158 -2.20 -17.90 0.56
N GLU A 159 -2.12 -16.74 1.19
CA GLU A 159 -1.53 -16.60 2.53
C GLU A 159 -2.26 -17.44 3.58
N LEU A 160 -3.60 -17.39 3.60
CA LEU A 160 -4.44 -18.21 4.47
C LEU A 160 -4.13 -19.70 4.36
N LYS A 161 -3.91 -20.19 3.13
CA LYS A 161 -3.52 -21.58 2.90
C LYS A 161 -2.24 -21.94 3.64
N TYR A 162 -1.21 -21.10 3.59
CA TYR A 162 0.08 -21.34 4.23
C TYR A 162 0.04 -21.14 5.74
N VAL A 163 -0.71 -20.16 6.23
CA VAL A 163 -0.94 -19.97 7.68
C VAL A 163 -1.61 -21.20 8.28
N ARG A 164 -2.66 -21.74 7.65
CA ARG A 164 -3.33 -22.96 8.08
C ARG A 164 -2.42 -24.18 8.05
N ALA A 165 -1.62 -24.32 7.00
CA ALA A 165 -0.63 -25.39 6.91
C ALA A 165 0.39 -25.31 8.04
N ALA A 166 0.91 -24.12 8.36
CA ALA A 166 1.85 -23.91 9.46
C ALA A 166 1.23 -24.25 10.83
N ILE A 167 -0.02 -23.84 11.07
CA ILE A 167 -0.76 -24.23 12.30
C ILE A 167 -0.88 -25.75 12.39
N GLY A 168 -1.18 -26.44 11.29
CA GLY A 168 -1.26 -27.90 11.23
C GLY A 168 0.06 -28.56 11.61
N ILE A 169 1.17 -28.12 11.03
CA ILE A 169 2.52 -28.63 11.32
C ILE A 169 2.92 -28.40 12.79
N LEU A 170 2.58 -27.24 13.36
CA LEU A 170 2.90 -26.94 14.76
C LEU A 170 2.06 -27.72 15.76
N ARG A 171 0.83 -28.13 15.39
CA ARG A 171 -0.06 -28.96 16.22
C ARG A 171 0.32 -30.44 16.19
N ASP A 172 0.76 -30.91 15.04
CA ASP A 172 1.16 -32.30 14.84
C ASP A 172 2.52 -32.35 14.15
N PRO A 173 3.61 -32.09 14.90
CA PRO A 173 4.95 -32.09 14.33
C PRO A 173 5.27 -33.48 13.80
N ILE A 174 5.58 -33.55 12.51
CA ILE A 174 6.06 -34.77 11.85
C ILE A 174 7.26 -35.28 12.68
N ARG A 175 7.09 -36.48 13.28
CA ARG A 175 8.15 -37.17 14.04
C ARG A 175 9.28 -37.65 13.17
#